data_70f162ac8601d27213c7900e67a61397
#
_entry.id   70f162ac8601d27213c7900e67a61397
#
_cell.length_a   1.000
_cell.length_b   1.000
_cell.length_c   1.000
_cell.angle_alpha   90.00
_cell.angle_beta   90.00
_cell.angle_gamma   90.00
#
_symmetry.space_group_name_H-M   'P 1'
#
loop_
_entity.id
_entity.type
_entity.pdbx_description
1 polymer ?
#
loop_
_entity_poly.entity_id
_entity_poly.type
_entity_poly.pdbx_seq_one_letter_code
_entity_poly.pdbx_strand_id
1 'polypeptide(L)'
;MTQFSTPGASARTAAGSGRGARTRIAGVDAARGLALLGMVAVHIMPLRIITAEGAAAPSWAATLFSGRASALFVVLAGVGLALLSGGSAKIGAPKLAGVRRSVAVRAVLIFVIGLGLGILDTNVAVILVHYGVLFACAIPFLNMRARTLGFWAAGWLLLSPFALYLLRPWLSGVLDPFRLGASPLPEDLFTPAVFAADVLVTGYYPVVVWFGFILAGLCVGRLGLARPPVALAIGAAGAVLAVGAKALSAWLLASPGAMASLAKATDLGRHELSVAMVTGQRLGGAMDTPWFLAVSAPHTGAPLDVLHVAGCALAVLGAVQLVCLAFSALLGSVGEMLLWPLTGAGAATLTLYSAHLAGLDLFSDVSAPLPRASLFIIYAVACLLAGLVFKFLGRRGPLEALVHSVSRTLGRAA
;
A
#
# COMPACT_ATOMS: atom_id res chain seq x y z
N MET A 1 33.76 73.04 -23.99
CA MET A 1 32.63 72.21 -24.25
C MET A 1 33.09 70.73 -24.24
N THR A 2 33.05 70.09 -23.12
CA THR A 2 33.53 68.73 -22.91
C THR A 2 32.33 67.90 -22.40
N GLN A 3 31.87 67.00 -23.25
CA GLN A 3 30.79 66.05 -22.89
C GLN A 3 31.38 64.91 -22.06
N PHE A 4 30.85 64.72 -20.86
CA PHE A 4 31.07 63.53 -20.02
C PHE A 4 30.05 62.45 -20.36
N SER A 5 30.51 61.30 -20.89
CA SER A 5 29.71 60.10 -21.11
C SER A 5 29.69 59.26 -19.84
N THR A 6 28.55 59.02 -19.32
CA THR A 6 28.31 58.05 -18.21
C THR A 6 28.29 56.62 -18.73
N PRO A 7 28.95 55.63 -18.05
CA PRO A 7 28.87 54.23 -18.44
C PRO A 7 27.56 53.61 -17.91
N GLY A 8 26.78 53.03 -18.82
CA GLY A 8 25.58 52.28 -18.50
C GLY A 8 25.89 51.03 -17.67
N ALA A 9 25.22 50.91 -16.52
CA ALA A 9 25.21 49.73 -15.69
C ALA A 9 24.42 48.63 -16.38
N SER A 10 25.08 47.61 -16.92
CA SER A 10 24.46 46.37 -17.39
C SER A 10 23.91 45.58 -16.21
N ALA A 11 22.60 45.59 -16.07
CA ALA A 11 21.90 44.71 -15.17
C ALA A 11 22.14 43.23 -15.60
N ARG A 12 23.04 42.54 -14.90
CA ARG A 12 23.16 41.08 -14.96
C ARG A 12 21.91 40.50 -14.35
N THR A 13 20.95 40.12 -15.19
CA THR A 13 19.86 39.21 -14.83
C THR A 13 20.48 37.88 -14.41
N ALA A 14 20.53 37.66 -13.11
CA ALA A 14 20.83 36.35 -12.53
C ALA A 14 19.74 35.38 -12.94
N ALA A 15 19.95 34.68 -14.07
CA ALA A 15 19.20 33.49 -14.42
C ALA A 15 19.51 32.40 -13.38
N GLY A 16 18.78 32.44 -12.29
CA GLY A 16 18.77 31.36 -11.30
C GLY A 16 18.34 30.07 -11.96
N SER A 17 19.30 29.16 -12.15
CA SER A 17 19.07 27.79 -12.57
C SER A 17 18.22 27.04 -11.51
N GLY A 18 16.94 27.32 -11.49
CA GLY A 18 15.95 26.55 -10.75
C GLY A 18 15.90 25.15 -11.35
N ARG A 19 16.78 24.23 -10.91
CA ARG A 19 16.51 22.81 -11.00
C ARG A 19 15.17 22.61 -10.31
N GLY A 20 14.10 22.43 -11.08
CA GLY A 20 12.74 22.22 -10.59
C GLY A 20 12.73 21.13 -9.54
N ALA A 21 12.70 21.52 -8.27
CA ALA A 21 12.43 20.62 -7.17
C ALA A 21 11.08 19.98 -7.52
N ARG A 22 11.06 18.67 -7.76
CA ARG A 22 9.82 17.93 -7.96
C ARG A 22 8.94 18.21 -6.76
N THR A 23 7.88 18.98 -6.93
CA THR A 23 6.92 19.29 -5.87
C THR A 23 6.35 17.98 -5.35
N ARG A 24 6.65 17.68 -4.09
CA ARG A 24 6.04 16.56 -3.38
C ARG A 24 4.55 16.83 -3.26
N ILE A 25 3.73 15.81 -3.49
CA ILE A 25 2.29 15.90 -3.31
C ILE A 25 2.00 15.54 -1.86
N ALA A 26 1.69 16.53 -1.03
CA ALA A 26 1.49 16.36 0.42
C ALA A 26 0.45 15.29 0.74
N GLY A 27 -0.65 15.23 -0.01
CA GLY A 27 -1.69 14.23 0.19
C GLY A 27 -1.22 12.79 -0.07
N VAL A 28 -0.25 12.57 -0.96
CA VAL A 28 0.34 11.23 -1.17
C VAL A 28 1.16 10.80 0.05
N ASP A 29 1.96 11.72 0.60
CA ASP A 29 2.74 11.43 1.81
C ASP A 29 1.81 11.29 3.03
N ALA A 30 0.77 12.13 3.18
CA ALA A 30 -0.23 12.00 4.24
C ALA A 30 -0.99 10.66 4.17
N ALA A 31 -1.42 10.25 2.97
CA ALA A 31 -2.10 8.96 2.77
C ALA A 31 -1.18 7.77 3.09
N ARG A 32 0.14 7.86 2.80
CA ARG A 32 1.11 6.85 3.24
C ARG A 32 1.24 6.78 4.77
N GLY A 33 1.27 7.94 5.43
CA GLY A 33 1.27 8.01 6.90
C GLY A 33 0.02 7.37 7.49
N LEU A 34 -1.16 7.64 6.91
CA LEU A 34 -2.40 7.01 7.34
C LEU A 34 -2.38 5.49 7.11
N ALA A 35 -1.90 5.02 5.96
CA ALA A 35 -1.74 3.60 5.68
C ALA A 35 -0.79 2.92 6.65
N LEU A 36 0.34 3.56 7.01
CA LEU A 36 1.27 3.08 8.03
C LEU A 36 0.59 2.93 9.39
N LEU A 37 -0.13 3.96 9.86
CA LEU A 37 -0.85 3.90 11.13
C LEU A 37 -1.94 2.83 11.13
N GLY A 38 -2.63 2.64 10.00
CA GLY A 38 -3.60 1.56 9.81
C GLY A 38 -2.96 0.17 9.87
N MET A 39 -1.76 -0.01 9.30
CA MET A 39 -1.00 -1.27 9.42
C MET A 39 -0.54 -1.50 10.86
N VAL A 40 -0.01 -0.49 11.55
CA VAL A 40 0.35 -0.57 12.98
C VAL A 40 -0.88 -0.97 13.81
N ALA A 41 -2.06 -0.42 13.51
CA ALA A 41 -3.29 -0.77 14.21
C ALA A 41 -3.64 -2.26 14.07
N VAL A 42 -3.64 -2.82 12.85
CA VAL A 42 -3.99 -4.24 12.64
C VAL A 42 -2.89 -5.22 13.07
N HIS A 43 -1.66 -4.76 13.25
CA HIS A 43 -0.56 -5.58 13.78
C HIS A 43 -0.59 -5.67 15.31
N ILE A 44 -1.11 -4.65 16.00
CA ILE A 44 -1.10 -4.57 17.46
C ILE A 44 -2.45 -4.91 18.06
N MET A 45 -3.53 -4.38 17.48
CA MET A 45 -4.88 -4.62 18.00
C MET A 45 -5.37 -6.01 17.60
N PRO A 46 -6.09 -6.73 18.49
CA PRO A 46 -6.72 -7.98 18.11
C PRO A 46 -7.75 -7.70 16.99
N LEU A 47 -7.80 -8.55 15.97
CA LEU A 47 -8.81 -8.42 14.91
C LEU A 47 -10.20 -8.86 15.38
N ARG A 48 -10.24 -9.81 16.34
CA ARG A 48 -11.47 -10.30 17.02
C ARG A 48 -11.40 -9.92 18.50
N ILE A 49 -12.52 -9.52 19.04
CA ILE A 49 -12.71 -9.25 20.47
C ILE A 49 -13.87 -10.14 20.99
N ILE A 50 -13.90 -10.35 22.30
CA ILE A 50 -15.04 -10.96 22.96
C ILE A 50 -15.83 -9.83 23.63
N THR A 51 -17.12 -9.74 23.35
CA THR A 51 -18.00 -8.73 23.92
C THR A 51 -18.34 -9.10 25.38
N ALA A 52 -18.98 -8.18 26.11
CA ALA A 52 -19.41 -8.42 27.48
C ALA A 52 -20.38 -9.59 27.59
N GLU A 53 -21.13 -9.89 26.53
CA GLU A 53 -22.07 -11.01 26.41
C GLU A 53 -21.40 -12.33 26.01
N GLY A 54 -20.06 -12.36 25.93
CA GLY A 54 -19.28 -13.55 25.56
C GLY A 54 -19.27 -13.89 24.06
N ALA A 55 -19.84 -13.04 23.21
CA ALA A 55 -19.86 -13.25 21.76
C ALA A 55 -18.60 -12.70 21.08
N ALA A 56 -18.11 -13.37 20.03
CA ALA A 56 -17.05 -12.85 19.20
C ALA A 56 -17.54 -11.66 18.35
N ALA A 57 -16.76 -10.59 18.26
CA ALA A 57 -17.04 -9.44 17.40
C ALA A 57 -15.77 -8.95 16.68
N PRO A 58 -15.87 -8.29 15.52
CA PRO A 58 -14.73 -7.65 14.91
C PRO A 58 -14.32 -6.40 15.71
N SER A 59 -13.01 -6.17 15.85
CA SER A 59 -12.52 -4.94 16.46
C SER A 59 -12.66 -3.74 15.50
N TRP A 60 -12.51 -2.53 16.05
CA TRP A 60 -12.45 -1.31 15.24
C TRP A 60 -11.28 -1.34 14.25
N ALA A 61 -10.13 -1.90 14.64
CA ALA A 61 -8.95 -2.01 13.78
C ALA A 61 -9.22 -2.93 12.58
N ALA A 62 -9.86 -4.07 12.79
CA ALA A 62 -10.28 -4.96 11.72
C ALA A 62 -11.28 -4.27 10.80
N THR A 63 -12.30 -3.61 11.36
CA THR A 63 -13.38 -2.98 10.61
C THR A 63 -12.88 -1.83 9.71
N LEU A 64 -11.92 -1.04 10.19
CA LEU A 64 -11.44 0.13 9.46
C LEU A 64 -10.24 -0.18 8.55
N PHE A 65 -9.30 -1.03 8.97
CA PHE A 65 -7.99 -1.13 8.35
C PHE A 65 -7.63 -2.48 7.74
N SER A 66 -8.26 -3.59 8.17
CA SER A 66 -7.92 -4.91 7.61
C SER A 66 -8.08 -4.94 6.08
N GLY A 67 -7.02 -5.33 5.37
CA GLY A 67 -6.92 -5.32 3.91
C GLY A 67 -6.83 -3.91 3.28
N ARG A 68 -7.47 -2.91 3.86
CA ARG A 68 -7.57 -1.55 3.29
C ARG A 68 -6.28 -0.76 3.43
N ALA A 69 -5.61 -0.86 4.60
CA ALA A 69 -4.35 -0.16 4.84
C ALA A 69 -3.24 -0.66 3.91
N SER A 70 -3.10 -1.96 3.75
CA SER A 70 -2.12 -2.58 2.85
C SER A 70 -2.43 -2.31 1.37
N ALA A 71 -3.70 -2.38 0.93
CA ALA A 71 -4.09 -2.04 -0.43
C ALA A 71 -3.82 -0.56 -0.74
N LEU A 72 -4.16 0.36 0.17
CA LEU A 72 -3.82 1.78 0.04
C LEU A 72 -2.31 1.97 -0.12
N PHE A 73 -1.51 1.27 0.69
CA PHE A 73 -0.05 1.34 0.63
C PHE A 73 0.48 0.90 -0.74
N VAL A 74 -0.06 -0.19 -1.33
CA VAL A 74 0.33 -0.67 -2.67
C VAL A 74 -0.10 0.30 -3.77
N VAL A 75 -1.31 0.85 -3.72
CA VAL A 75 -1.75 1.91 -4.66
C VAL A 75 -0.82 3.11 -4.59
N LEU A 76 -0.44 3.56 -3.38
CA LEU A 76 0.50 4.67 -3.17
C LEU A 76 1.92 4.37 -3.68
N ALA A 77 2.34 3.11 -3.67
CA ALA A 77 3.59 2.70 -4.30
C ALA A 77 3.52 2.88 -5.83
N GLY A 78 2.42 2.46 -6.45
CA GLY A 78 2.16 2.72 -7.88
C GLY A 78 2.16 4.20 -8.23
N VAL A 79 1.51 5.05 -7.40
CA VAL A 79 1.58 6.52 -7.54
C VAL A 79 3.03 7.01 -7.45
N GLY A 80 3.81 6.50 -6.50
CA GLY A 80 5.22 6.83 -6.34
C GLY A 80 6.06 6.46 -7.57
N LEU A 81 5.83 5.28 -8.16
CA LEU A 81 6.48 4.85 -9.40
C LEU A 81 6.10 5.75 -10.60
N ALA A 82 4.84 6.15 -10.70
CA ALA A 82 4.39 7.08 -11.72
C ALA A 82 5.10 8.43 -11.59
N LEU A 83 5.15 8.99 -10.38
CA LEU A 83 5.85 10.25 -10.11
C LEU A 83 7.36 10.15 -10.38
N LEU A 84 7.98 9.02 -10.03
CA LEU A 84 9.39 8.76 -10.31
C LEU A 84 9.68 8.71 -11.83
N SER A 85 8.74 8.17 -12.61
CA SER A 85 8.86 8.01 -14.07
C SER A 85 8.24 9.15 -14.87
N GLY A 86 8.12 10.36 -14.29
CA GLY A 86 7.75 11.59 -15.00
C GLY A 86 6.37 12.17 -14.66
N GLY A 87 5.57 11.54 -13.81
CA GLY A 87 4.22 11.99 -13.47
C GLY A 87 3.30 11.97 -14.69
N SER A 88 2.63 13.07 -15.00
CA SER A 88 1.73 13.18 -16.16
C SER A 88 2.48 13.26 -17.51
N ALA A 89 3.78 13.54 -17.51
CA ALA A 89 4.59 13.65 -18.71
C ALA A 89 5.30 12.34 -19.06
N LYS A 90 5.44 12.06 -20.37
CA LYS A 90 6.31 10.98 -20.84
C LYS A 90 7.78 11.41 -20.75
N ILE A 91 8.65 10.44 -20.48
CA ILE A 91 10.10 10.66 -20.47
C ILE A 91 10.75 9.96 -21.67
N GLY A 92 11.82 10.59 -22.22
CA GLY A 92 12.58 10.04 -23.34
C GLY A 92 13.33 8.75 -22.96
N ALA A 93 13.71 7.99 -23.98
CA ALA A 93 14.30 6.66 -23.84
C ALA A 93 15.54 6.59 -22.93
N PRO A 94 16.55 7.47 -23.03
CA PRO A 94 17.73 7.40 -22.15
C PRO A 94 17.37 7.57 -20.66
N LYS A 95 16.49 8.53 -20.38
CA LYS A 95 16.03 8.77 -19.01
C LYS A 95 15.16 7.63 -18.49
N LEU A 96 14.34 7.00 -19.36
CA LEU A 96 13.52 5.86 -19.02
C LEU A 96 14.38 4.65 -18.63
N ALA A 97 15.45 4.37 -19.36
CA ALA A 97 16.38 3.29 -19.04
C ALA A 97 16.99 3.47 -17.63
N GLY A 98 17.42 4.68 -17.28
CA GLY A 98 17.91 5.00 -15.94
C GLY A 98 16.84 4.83 -14.85
N VAL A 99 15.59 5.22 -15.12
CA VAL A 99 14.47 5.03 -14.19
C VAL A 99 14.17 3.54 -14.01
N ARG A 100 14.12 2.75 -15.09
CA ARG A 100 13.90 1.29 -15.02
C ARG A 100 14.95 0.59 -14.17
N ARG A 101 16.24 0.91 -14.37
CA ARG A 101 17.33 0.39 -13.53
C ARG A 101 17.19 0.81 -12.08
N SER A 102 16.89 2.08 -11.82
CA SER A 102 16.66 2.57 -10.45
C SER A 102 15.49 1.85 -9.77
N VAL A 103 14.42 1.51 -10.50
CA VAL A 103 13.28 0.74 -9.96
C VAL A 103 13.68 -0.73 -9.74
N ALA A 104 14.45 -1.34 -10.64
CA ALA A 104 14.95 -2.70 -10.45
C ALA A 104 15.84 -2.83 -9.20
N VAL A 105 16.76 -1.89 -8.99
CA VAL A 105 17.59 -1.84 -7.76
C VAL A 105 16.72 -1.66 -6.51
N ARG A 106 15.70 -0.79 -6.56
CA ARG A 106 14.74 -0.63 -5.44
C ARG A 106 13.98 -1.91 -5.17
N ALA A 107 13.54 -2.61 -6.21
CA ALA A 107 12.83 -3.88 -6.11
C ALA A 107 13.69 -4.92 -5.34
N VAL A 108 14.96 -5.07 -5.71
CA VAL A 108 15.89 -5.98 -5.04
C VAL A 108 16.13 -5.57 -3.58
N LEU A 109 16.39 -4.28 -3.32
CA LEU A 109 16.64 -3.81 -1.95
C LEU A 109 15.43 -4.01 -1.03
N ILE A 110 14.23 -3.69 -1.51
CA ILE A 110 12.99 -3.87 -0.75
C ILE A 110 12.72 -5.37 -0.50
N PHE A 111 12.97 -6.20 -1.51
CA PHE A 111 12.86 -7.65 -1.40
C PHE A 111 13.80 -8.21 -0.31
N VAL A 112 15.08 -7.82 -0.32
CA VAL A 112 16.06 -8.26 0.69
C VAL A 112 15.69 -7.76 2.08
N ILE A 113 15.27 -6.49 2.22
CA ILE A 113 14.77 -5.97 3.51
C ILE A 113 13.55 -6.78 3.97
N GLY A 114 12.66 -7.15 3.04
CA GLY A 114 11.49 -7.97 3.33
C GLY A 114 11.83 -9.35 3.87
N LEU A 115 12.81 -10.03 3.26
CA LEU A 115 13.32 -11.33 3.75
C LEU A 115 13.93 -11.19 5.15
N GLY A 116 14.69 -10.12 5.38
CA GLY A 116 15.25 -9.85 6.72
C GLY A 116 14.19 -9.62 7.79
N LEU A 117 13.10 -8.92 7.46
CA LEU A 117 11.99 -8.70 8.38
C LEU A 117 11.14 -9.97 8.59
N GLY A 118 11.14 -10.90 7.64
CA GLY A 118 10.47 -12.19 7.79
C GLY A 118 11.07 -13.08 8.90
N ILE A 119 12.33 -12.82 9.29
CA ILE A 119 13.03 -13.56 10.36
C ILE A 119 12.49 -13.18 11.75
N LEU A 120 11.90 -11.98 11.90
CA LEU A 120 11.41 -11.49 13.18
C LEU A 120 10.25 -12.37 13.68
N ASP A 121 10.25 -12.69 14.96
CA ASP A 121 9.20 -13.48 15.60
C ASP A 121 7.97 -12.60 15.89
N THR A 122 7.30 -12.21 14.82
CA THR A 122 6.05 -11.46 14.89
C THR A 122 4.94 -12.22 14.17
N ASN A 123 3.72 -12.17 14.70
CA ASN A 123 2.54 -12.73 14.03
C ASN A 123 2.04 -11.81 12.89
N VAL A 124 2.96 -11.20 12.14
CA VAL A 124 2.66 -10.23 11.09
C VAL A 124 3.11 -10.77 9.73
N ALA A 125 2.20 -10.80 8.77
CA ALA A 125 2.56 -11.11 7.39
C ALA A 125 3.34 -9.94 6.76
N VAL A 126 4.64 -10.14 6.46
CA VAL A 126 5.53 -9.12 5.91
C VAL A 126 5.28 -8.93 4.42
N ILE A 127 4.79 -7.75 4.03
CA ILE A 127 4.45 -7.45 2.63
C ILE A 127 5.66 -7.12 1.75
N LEU A 128 6.84 -6.80 2.31
CA LEU A 128 7.95 -6.17 1.56
C LEU A 128 8.57 -7.09 0.50
N VAL A 129 8.59 -8.40 0.71
CA VAL A 129 9.02 -9.37 -0.33
C VAL A 129 8.12 -9.23 -1.56
N HIS A 130 6.81 -9.25 -1.35
CA HIS A 130 5.81 -9.08 -2.40
C HIS A 130 5.95 -7.70 -3.09
N TYR A 131 6.28 -6.65 -2.32
CA TYR A 131 6.56 -5.31 -2.85
C TYR A 131 7.74 -5.28 -3.82
N GLY A 132 8.83 -5.97 -3.48
CA GLY A 132 9.97 -6.11 -4.37
C GLY A 132 9.56 -6.71 -5.71
N VAL A 133 8.80 -7.80 -5.68
CA VAL A 133 8.29 -8.47 -6.90
C VAL A 133 7.31 -7.57 -7.66
N LEU A 134 6.37 -6.91 -6.97
CA LEU A 134 5.44 -5.95 -7.58
C LEU A 134 6.16 -4.80 -8.29
N PHE A 135 7.26 -4.27 -7.73
CA PHE A 135 8.06 -3.23 -8.36
C PHE A 135 8.76 -3.74 -9.62
N ALA A 136 9.30 -4.96 -9.59
CA ALA A 136 9.89 -5.59 -10.77
C ALA A 136 8.85 -5.77 -11.89
N CYS A 137 7.67 -6.28 -11.57
CA CYS A 137 6.54 -6.44 -12.50
C CYS A 137 6.05 -5.09 -13.08
N ALA A 138 6.19 -3.98 -12.34
CA ALA A 138 5.77 -2.66 -12.79
C ALA A 138 6.72 -2.01 -13.81
N ILE A 139 7.96 -2.50 -13.97
CA ILE A 139 8.98 -1.88 -14.83
C ILE A 139 8.52 -1.68 -16.28
N PRO A 140 7.86 -2.64 -16.97
CA PRO A 140 7.39 -2.45 -18.34
C PRO A 140 6.35 -1.32 -18.47
N PHE A 141 5.59 -1.07 -17.40
CA PHE A 141 4.45 -0.13 -17.38
C PHE A 141 4.85 1.32 -17.07
N LEU A 142 6.10 1.58 -16.70
CA LEU A 142 6.56 2.88 -16.17
C LEU A 142 6.44 4.07 -17.15
N ASN A 143 6.25 3.85 -18.45
CA ASN A 143 6.10 4.94 -19.43
C ASN A 143 4.76 4.89 -20.18
N MET A 144 3.80 4.10 -19.68
CA MET A 144 2.48 4.00 -20.30
C MET A 144 1.62 5.23 -19.95
N ARG A 145 0.65 5.53 -20.84
CA ARG A 145 -0.34 6.61 -20.64
C ARG A 145 -1.36 6.20 -19.57
N ALA A 146 -1.98 7.19 -18.91
CA ALA A 146 -3.03 6.94 -17.91
C ALA A 146 -4.16 6.04 -18.43
N ARG A 147 -4.67 6.28 -19.64
CA ARG A 147 -5.72 5.44 -20.25
C ARG A 147 -5.30 3.98 -20.39
N THR A 148 -4.12 3.72 -20.93
CA THR A 148 -3.58 2.35 -21.08
C THR A 148 -3.43 1.67 -19.72
N LEU A 149 -2.88 2.39 -18.73
CA LEU A 149 -2.75 1.89 -17.36
C LEU A 149 -4.11 1.63 -16.72
N GLY A 150 -5.12 2.47 -16.99
CA GLY A 150 -6.49 2.28 -16.53
C GLY A 150 -7.12 1.00 -17.07
N PHE A 151 -6.94 0.71 -18.37
CA PHE A 151 -7.40 -0.56 -18.97
C PHE A 151 -6.70 -1.78 -18.35
N TRP A 152 -5.38 -1.71 -18.19
CA TRP A 152 -4.63 -2.79 -17.53
C TRP A 152 -5.05 -2.97 -16.08
N ALA A 153 -5.22 -1.88 -15.32
CA ALA A 153 -5.66 -1.94 -13.94
C ALA A 153 -7.06 -2.55 -13.80
N ALA A 154 -8.02 -2.07 -14.60
CA ALA A 154 -9.39 -2.58 -14.60
C ALA A 154 -9.43 -4.06 -14.99
N GLY A 155 -8.78 -4.44 -16.10
CA GLY A 155 -8.70 -5.84 -16.54
C GLY A 155 -8.04 -6.73 -15.50
N TRP A 156 -6.95 -6.27 -14.87
CA TRP A 156 -6.25 -7.04 -13.86
C TRP A 156 -7.05 -7.21 -12.58
N LEU A 157 -7.65 -6.13 -12.04
CA LEU A 157 -8.50 -6.17 -10.85
C LEU A 157 -9.75 -7.04 -11.04
N LEU A 158 -10.28 -7.12 -12.27
CA LEU A 158 -11.43 -7.96 -12.56
C LEU A 158 -11.07 -9.42 -12.81
N LEU A 159 -9.97 -9.71 -13.51
CA LEU A 159 -9.66 -11.07 -13.99
C LEU A 159 -8.74 -11.86 -13.03
N SER A 160 -7.80 -11.18 -12.36
CA SER A 160 -6.84 -11.88 -11.50
C SER A 160 -7.46 -12.62 -10.30
N PRO A 161 -8.57 -12.18 -9.70
CA PRO A 161 -9.24 -12.96 -8.66
C PRO A 161 -9.77 -14.31 -9.15
N PHE A 162 -10.24 -14.39 -10.39
CA PHE A 162 -10.64 -15.66 -10.99
C PHE A 162 -9.44 -16.56 -11.27
N ALA A 163 -8.32 -15.97 -11.74
CA ALA A 163 -7.08 -16.72 -11.87
C ALA A 163 -6.61 -17.27 -10.52
N LEU A 164 -6.68 -16.48 -9.45
CA LEU A 164 -6.38 -16.94 -8.09
C LEU A 164 -7.29 -18.08 -7.67
N TYR A 165 -8.61 -17.96 -7.89
CA TYR A 165 -9.60 -18.98 -7.55
C TYR A 165 -9.31 -20.33 -8.23
N LEU A 166 -8.84 -20.30 -9.48
CA LEU A 166 -8.50 -21.51 -10.24
C LEU A 166 -7.11 -22.08 -9.89
N LEU A 167 -6.10 -21.18 -9.72
CA LEU A 167 -4.71 -21.60 -9.55
C LEU A 167 -4.40 -22.09 -8.13
N ARG A 168 -4.98 -21.46 -7.11
CA ARG A 168 -4.64 -21.75 -5.72
C ARG A 168 -4.97 -23.21 -5.30
N PRO A 169 -6.16 -23.76 -5.58
CA PRO A 169 -6.46 -25.16 -5.28
C PRO A 169 -5.57 -26.15 -6.07
N TRP A 170 -5.29 -25.83 -7.33
CA TRP A 170 -4.41 -26.65 -8.16
C TRP A 170 -2.98 -26.70 -7.61
N LEU A 171 -2.41 -25.54 -7.24
CA LEU A 171 -1.07 -25.47 -6.64
C LEU A 171 -0.99 -26.18 -5.30
N SER A 172 -2.05 -26.08 -4.47
CA SER A 172 -2.14 -26.82 -3.18
C SER A 172 -2.13 -28.33 -3.35
N GLY A 173 -2.60 -28.83 -4.50
CA GLY A 173 -2.58 -30.27 -4.81
C GLY A 173 -1.28 -30.79 -5.41
N VAL A 174 -0.41 -29.88 -5.93
CA VAL A 174 0.82 -30.26 -6.65
C VAL A 174 2.07 -30.02 -5.82
N LEU A 175 2.08 -29.02 -4.97
CA LEU A 175 3.26 -28.64 -4.17
C LEU A 175 3.09 -29.04 -2.71
N ASP A 176 3.97 -29.93 -2.22
CA ASP A 176 4.02 -30.39 -0.83
C ASP A 176 5.48 -30.28 -0.33
N PRO A 177 5.78 -29.69 0.85
CA PRO A 177 4.86 -29.00 1.74
C PRO A 177 4.45 -27.62 1.17
N PHE A 178 3.20 -27.27 1.41
CA PHE A 178 2.63 -26.03 0.89
C PHE A 178 2.44 -25.00 2.01
N ARG A 179 3.09 -23.83 1.89
CA ARG A 179 3.00 -22.75 2.88
C ARG A 179 1.89 -21.79 2.51
N LEU A 180 0.94 -21.59 3.42
CA LEU A 180 -0.16 -20.66 3.26
C LEU A 180 -0.08 -19.54 4.31
N GLY A 181 -0.03 -18.31 3.85
CA GLY A 181 -0.14 -17.11 4.69
C GLY A 181 1.06 -16.79 5.58
N ALA A 182 2.17 -17.50 5.42
CA ALA A 182 3.40 -17.22 6.16
C ALA A 182 4.17 -16.05 5.51
N SER A 183 4.99 -15.35 6.31
CA SER A 183 5.96 -14.41 5.78
C SER A 183 7.09 -15.16 5.07
N PRO A 184 7.49 -14.77 3.85
CA PRO A 184 8.62 -15.38 3.17
C PRO A 184 9.92 -15.18 3.95
N LEU A 185 10.71 -16.27 4.10
CA LEU A 185 11.98 -16.33 4.81
C LEU A 185 13.14 -16.50 3.84
N PRO A 186 14.40 -16.17 4.24
CA PRO A 186 15.58 -16.42 3.40
C PRO A 186 15.76 -17.89 3.03
N GLU A 187 15.41 -18.80 3.93
CA GLU A 187 15.50 -20.26 3.71
C GLU A 187 14.55 -20.78 2.63
N ASP A 188 13.42 -20.08 2.40
CA ASP A 188 12.46 -20.45 1.36
C ASP A 188 13.06 -20.33 -0.06
N LEU A 189 14.15 -19.58 -0.22
CA LEU A 189 14.89 -19.48 -1.48
C LEU A 189 15.50 -20.82 -1.91
N PHE A 190 15.71 -21.74 -0.98
CA PHE A 190 16.19 -23.09 -1.29
C PHE A 190 15.09 -24.02 -1.84
N THR A 191 13.82 -23.60 -1.76
CA THR A 191 12.67 -24.29 -2.36
C THR A 191 11.96 -23.34 -3.36
N PRO A 192 12.60 -23.01 -4.50
CA PRO A 192 12.19 -21.90 -5.35
C PRO A 192 10.78 -22.06 -5.95
N ALA A 193 10.32 -23.28 -6.20
CA ALA A 193 8.97 -23.53 -6.72
C ALA A 193 7.90 -23.21 -5.66
N VAL A 194 8.09 -23.65 -4.41
CA VAL A 194 7.20 -23.37 -3.28
C VAL A 194 7.22 -21.88 -2.96
N PHE A 195 8.42 -21.29 -2.89
CA PHE A 195 8.59 -19.85 -2.68
C PHE A 195 7.86 -19.01 -3.75
N ALA A 196 8.03 -19.36 -5.03
CA ALA A 196 7.37 -18.65 -6.12
C ALA A 196 5.84 -18.82 -6.05
N ALA A 197 5.34 -20.02 -5.75
CA ALA A 197 3.91 -20.27 -5.57
C ALA A 197 3.35 -19.44 -4.39
N ASP A 198 4.07 -19.38 -3.27
CA ASP A 198 3.67 -18.64 -2.08
C ASP A 198 3.62 -17.12 -2.37
N VAL A 199 4.67 -16.56 -2.93
CA VAL A 199 4.73 -15.11 -3.26
C VAL A 199 3.72 -14.74 -4.36
N LEU A 200 3.56 -15.57 -5.39
CA LEU A 200 2.75 -15.20 -6.55
C LEU A 200 1.26 -15.50 -6.36
N VAL A 201 0.88 -16.58 -5.66
CA VAL A 201 -0.50 -17.09 -5.68
C VAL A 201 -1.05 -17.42 -4.28
N THR A 202 -0.31 -18.13 -3.43
CA THR A 202 -0.91 -18.79 -2.27
C THR A 202 -0.70 -18.07 -0.95
N GLY A 203 0.31 -17.22 -0.87
CA GLY A 203 0.62 -16.43 0.31
C GLY A 203 -0.41 -15.35 0.64
N TYR A 204 -0.13 -14.60 1.68
CA TYR A 204 -1.05 -13.59 2.23
C TYR A 204 -1.28 -12.40 1.29
N TYR A 205 -0.29 -12.07 0.45
CA TYR A 205 -0.33 -10.95 -0.51
C TYR A 205 -0.05 -11.43 -1.94
N PRO A 206 -0.91 -12.29 -2.54
CA PRO A 206 -0.62 -12.92 -3.83
C PRO A 206 -0.38 -11.87 -4.92
N VAL A 207 0.86 -11.85 -5.46
CA VAL A 207 1.27 -10.86 -6.46
C VAL A 207 0.34 -10.87 -7.67
N VAL A 208 -0.18 -12.04 -8.05
CA VAL A 208 -1.13 -12.17 -9.17
C VAL A 208 -2.36 -11.26 -9.01
N VAL A 209 -2.84 -11.04 -7.79
CA VAL A 209 -3.96 -10.13 -7.51
C VAL A 209 -3.46 -8.72 -7.21
N TRP A 210 -2.43 -8.62 -6.36
CA TRP A 210 -1.96 -7.35 -5.82
C TRP A 210 -1.32 -6.44 -6.87
N PHE A 211 -0.92 -6.99 -8.00
CA PHE A 211 -0.40 -6.21 -9.12
C PHE A 211 -1.44 -5.24 -9.72
N GLY A 212 -2.72 -5.57 -9.63
CA GLY A 212 -3.81 -4.66 -10.02
C GLY A 212 -3.79 -3.33 -9.24
N PHE A 213 -3.45 -3.37 -7.94
CA PHE A 213 -3.34 -2.15 -7.11
C PHE A 213 -2.14 -1.27 -7.54
N ILE A 214 -0.99 -1.86 -7.90
CA ILE A 214 0.15 -1.11 -8.47
C ILE A 214 -0.25 -0.42 -9.76
N LEU A 215 -0.95 -1.12 -10.66
CA LEU A 215 -1.41 -0.56 -11.93
C LEU A 215 -2.41 0.58 -11.72
N ALA A 216 -3.34 0.43 -10.78
CA ALA A 216 -4.28 1.49 -10.41
C ALA A 216 -3.53 2.73 -9.86
N GLY A 217 -2.53 2.52 -9.01
CA GLY A 217 -1.66 3.57 -8.51
C GLY A 217 -0.85 4.26 -9.60
N LEU A 218 -0.26 3.50 -10.53
CA LEU A 218 0.42 4.05 -11.72
C LEU A 218 -0.53 4.91 -12.55
N CYS A 219 -1.76 4.46 -12.79
CA CYS A 219 -2.78 5.21 -13.50
C CYS A 219 -3.07 6.54 -12.82
N VAL A 220 -3.40 6.52 -11.53
CA VAL A 220 -3.72 7.70 -10.71
C VAL A 220 -2.57 8.70 -10.69
N GLY A 221 -1.34 8.23 -10.53
CA GLY A 221 -0.15 9.10 -10.53
C GLY A 221 0.10 9.81 -11.88
N ARG A 222 -0.51 9.33 -12.97
CA ARG A 222 -0.48 9.98 -14.31
C ARG A 222 -1.60 11.02 -14.51
N LEU A 223 -2.65 11.02 -13.69
CA LEU A 223 -3.82 11.89 -13.87
C LEU A 223 -3.63 13.32 -13.35
N GLY A 224 -2.54 13.60 -12.63
CA GLY A 224 -2.31 14.92 -12.03
C GLY A 224 -3.11 15.16 -10.75
N LEU A 225 -2.93 14.28 -9.79
CA LEU A 225 -3.60 14.23 -8.48
C LEU A 225 -3.53 15.54 -7.68
N ALA A 226 -2.55 16.43 -7.96
CA ALA A 226 -2.43 17.72 -7.30
C ALA A 226 -3.60 18.70 -7.64
N ARG A 227 -4.38 18.44 -8.69
CA ARG A 227 -5.53 19.27 -9.09
C ARG A 227 -6.77 18.86 -8.30
N PRO A 228 -7.47 19.79 -7.61
CA PRO A 228 -8.64 19.48 -6.79
C PRO A 228 -9.73 18.66 -7.52
N PRO A 229 -10.15 19.01 -8.76
CA PRO A 229 -11.18 18.24 -9.46
C PRO A 229 -10.75 16.81 -9.78
N VAL A 230 -9.44 16.56 -9.99
CA VAL A 230 -8.93 15.21 -10.21
C VAL A 230 -8.96 14.40 -8.91
N ALA A 231 -8.54 15.00 -7.79
CA ALA A 231 -8.59 14.36 -6.48
C ALA A 231 -10.03 14.02 -6.09
N LEU A 232 -10.99 14.95 -6.34
CA LEU A 232 -12.41 14.72 -6.11
C LEU A 232 -12.95 13.57 -6.97
N ALA A 233 -12.66 13.57 -8.27
CA ALA A 233 -13.11 12.53 -9.18
C ALA A 233 -12.58 11.14 -8.80
N ILE A 234 -11.30 11.05 -8.42
CA ILE A 234 -10.67 9.80 -7.95
C ILE A 234 -11.32 9.34 -6.64
N GLY A 235 -11.53 10.27 -5.69
CA GLY A 235 -12.16 9.98 -4.41
C GLY A 235 -13.59 9.49 -4.56
N ALA A 236 -14.39 10.19 -5.37
CA ALA A 236 -15.78 9.83 -5.64
C ALA A 236 -15.89 8.48 -6.39
N ALA A 237 -15.10 8.27 -7.44
CA ALA A 237 -15.07 7.00 -8.16
C ALA A 237 -14.65 5.84 -7.24
N GLY A 238 -13.65 6.08 -6.37
CA GLY A 238 -13.23 5.11 -5.36
C GLY A 238 -14.34 4.78 -4.37
N ALA A 239 -15.06 5.78 -3.86
CA ALA A 239 -16.17 5.58 -2.93
C ALA A 239 -17.33 4.78 -3.58
N VAL A 240 -17.69 5.12 -4.81
CA VAL A 240 -18.71 4.38 -5.58
C VAL A 240 -18.30 2.92 -5.78
N LEU A 241 -17.04 2.68 -6.15
CA LEU A 241 -16.51 1.32 -6.32
C LEU A 241 -16.51 0.53 -5.02
N ALA A 242 -16.06 1.16 -3.91
CA ALA A 242 -16.00 0.50 -2.61
C ALA A 242 -17.40 0.11 -2.08
N VAL A 243 -18.32 1.06 -2.13
CA VAL A 243 -19.71 0.85 -1.66
C VAL A 243 -20.44 -0.13 -2.59
N GLY A 244 -20.29 0.03 -3.90
CA GLY A 244 -20.91 -0.85 -4.90
C GLY A 244 -20.44 -2.30 -4.78
N ALA A 245 -19.15 -2.54 -4.63
CA ALA A 245 -18.61 -3.89 -4.42
C ALA A 245 -19.14 -4.53 -3.13
N LYS A 246 -19.20 -3.76 -2.03
CA LYS A 246 -19.73 -4.24 -0.74
C LYS A 246 -21.23 -4.52 -0.81
N ALA A 247 -22.00 -3.63 -1.44
CA ALA A 247 -23.45 -3.79 -1.63
C ALA A 247 -23.76 -4.99 -2.54
N LEU A 248 -23.01 -5.17 -3.64
CA LEU A 248 -23.15 -6.34 -4.51
C LEU A 248 -22.82 -7.64 -3.78
N SER A 249 -21.74 -7.65 -2.99
CA SER A 249 -21.39 -8.79 -2.14
C SER A 249 -22.54 -9.16 -1.19
N ALA A 250 -23.08 -8.17 -0.47
CA ALA A 250 -24.18 -8.38 0.45
C ALA A 250 -25.45 -8.89 -0.26
N TRP A 251 -25.76 -8.34 -1.43
CA TRP A 251 -26.91 -8.77 -2.24
C TRP A 251 -26.76 -10.23 -2.74
N LEU A 252 -25.58 -10.60 -3.28
CA LEU A 252 -25.32 -11.97 -3.73
C LEU A 252 -25.37 -12.97 -2.57
N LEU A 253 -24.79 -12.63 -1.42
CA LEU A 253 -24.75 -13.50 -0.25
C LEU A 253 -26.09 -13.58 0.48
N ALA A 254 -27.05 -12.73 0.20
CA ALA A 254 -28.44 -12.83 0.64
C ALA A 254 -29.22 -13.93 -0.12
N SER A 255 -28.66 -14.47 -1.21
CA SER A 255 -29.28 -15.58 -1.97
C SER A 255 -29.46 -16.82 -1.10
N PRO A 256 -30.58 -17.58 -1.27
CA PRO A 256 -30.82 -18.79 -0.52
C PRO A 256 -29.65 -19.79 -0.62
N GLY A 257 -29.17 -20.27 0.52
CA GLY A 257 -28.09 -21.27 0.59
C GLY A 257 -26.67 -20.69 0.51
N ALA A 258 -26.45 -19.45 0.10
CA ALA A 258 -25.10 -18.88 -0.03
C ALA A 258 -24.31 -18.89 1.29
N MET A 259 -24.88 -18.32 2.34
CA MET A 259 -24.25 -18.30 3.67
C MET A 259 -24.16 -19.70 4.31
N ALA A 260 -25.13 -20.57 4.06
CA ALA A 260 -25.08 -21.97 4.54
C ALA A 260 -23.95 -22.76 3.84
N SER A 261 -23.75 -22.53 2.54
CA SER A 261 -22.68 -23.15 1.76
C SER A 261 -21.30 -22.69 2.24
N LEU A 262 -21.12 -21.39 2.48
CA LEU A 262 -19.88 -20.82 3.03
C LEU A 262 -19.64 -21.32 4.48
N ALA A 263 -20.67 -21.37 5.32
CA ALA A 263 -20.57 -21.88 6.68
C ALA A 263 -20.10 -23.35 6.70
N LYS A 264 -20.67 -24.18 5.83
CA LYS A 264 -20.27 -25.58 5.66
C LYS A 264 -18.82 -25.70 5.16
N ALA A 265 -18.44 -24.92 4.15
CA ALA A 265 -17.10 -24.96 3.55
C ALA A 265 -16.00 -24.48 4.52
N THR A 266 -16.32 -23.55 5.43
CA THR A 266 -15.37 -22.98 6.40
C THR A 266 -15.42 -23.65 7.78
N ASP A 267 -16.36 -24.56 8.00
CA ASP A 267 -16.67 -25.16 9.31
C ASP A 267 -16.92 -24.10 10.41
N LEU A 268 -17.62 -23.02 10.04
CA LEU A 268 -17.95 -21.92 10.94
C LEU A 268 -19.46 -21.84 11.20
N GLY A 269 -19.81 -21.58 12.45
CA GLY A 269 -21.17 -21.18 12.80
C GLY A 269 -21.55 -19.85 12.12
N ARG A 270 -22.87 -19.59 11.96
CA ARG A 270 -23.36 -18.40 11.24
C ARG A 270 -22.81 -17.09 11.83
N HIS A 271 -22.75 -16.97 13.16
CA HIS A 271 -22.20 -15.80 13.83
C HIS A 271 -20.70 -15.66 13.59
N GLU A 272 -19.93 -16.74 13.76
CA GLU A 272 -18.49 -16.74 13.51
C GLU A 272 -18.15 -16.40 12.06
N LEU A 273 -18.91 -16.93 11.10
CA LEU A 273 -18.77 -16.57 9.69
C LEU A 273 -18.99 -15.07 9.46
N SER A 274 -19.99 -14.46 10.11
CA SER A 274 -20.22 -13.02 10.01
C SER A 274 -19.03 -12.19 10.52
N VAL A 275 -18.38 -12.61 11.60
CA VAL A 275 -17.15 -12.00 12.12
C VAL A 275 -15.97 -12.23 11.16
N ALA A 276 -15.83 -13.45 10.63
CA ALA A 276 -14.82 -13.82 9.65
C ALA A 276 -14.91 -12.96 8.37
N MET A 277 -16.12 -12.64 7.91
CA MET A 277 -16.36 -11.76 6.75
C MET A 277 -15.90 -10.31 6.95
N VAL A 278 -15.73 -9.85 8.19
CA VAL A 278 -15.19 -8.52 8.51
C VAL A 278 -13.68 -8.57 8.79
N THR A 279 -13.22 -9.62 9.46
CA THR A 279 -11.82 -9.73 9.90
C THR A 279 -10.90 -10.32 8.81
N GLY A 280 -11.44 -11.08 7.88
CA GLY A 280 -10.69 -11.87 6.89
C GLY A 280 -10.08 -13.16 7.46
N GLN A 281 -10.33 -13.49 8.73
CA GLN A 281 -9.75 -14.64 9.41
C GLN A 281 -10.62 -15.89 9.28
N ARG A 282 -9.99 -17.08 9.30
CA ARG A 282 -10.68 -18.39 9.31
C ARG A 282 -11.53 -18.69 8.05
N LEU A 283 -11.20 -18.07 6.90
CA LEU A 283 -11.88 -18.29 5.63
C LEU A 283 -11.15 -19.29 4.71
N GLY A 284 -10.26 -20.12 5.25
CA GLY A 284 -9.41 -21.04 4.45
C GLY A 284 -10.18 -21.95 3.51
N GLY A 285 -11.28 -22.56 3.96
CA GLY A 285 -12.15 -23.41 3.14
C GLY A 285 -13.15 -22.68 2.25
N ALA A 286 -13.22 -21.35 2.29
CA ALA A 286 -14.23 -20.60 1.52
C ALA A 286 -14.13 -20.82 0.00
N MET A 287 -12.94 -21.15 -0.51
CA MET A 287 -12.70 -21.44 -1.94
C MET A 287 -13.34 -22.77 -2.42
N ASP A 288 -13.75 -23.64 -1.52
CA ASP A 288 -14.39 -24.92 -1.86
C ASP A 288 -15.84 -24.73 -2.34
N THR A 289 -16.33 -23.50 -2.33
CA THR A 289 -17.65 -23.16 -2.86
C THR A 289 -17.58 -21.99 -3.83
N PRO A 290 -18.35 -21.97 -4.95
CA PRO A 290 -18.42 -20.83 -5.87
C PRO A 290 -18.85 -19.52 -5.20
N TRP A 291 -19.53 -19.58 -4.06
CA TRP A 291 -19.91 -18.41 -3.28
C TRP A 291 -18.73 -17.59 -2.76
N PHE A 292 -17.53 -18.18 -2.77
CA PHE A 292 -16.28 -17.43 -2.53
C PHE A 292 -16.16 -16.21 -3.44
N LEU A 293 -16.57 -16.31 -4.71
CA LEU A 293 -16.49 -15.20 -5.67
C LEU A 293 -17.38 -14.00 -5.30
N ALA A 294 -18.39 -14.22 -4.45
CA ALA A 294 -19.26 -13.18 -3.90
C ALA A 294 -18.74 -12.59 -2.58
N VAL A 295 -17.68 -13.15 -1.98
CA VAL A 295 -17.13 -12.69 -0.71
C VAL A 295 -16.38 -11.36 -0.87
N SER A 296 -16.56 -10.42 0.08
CA SER A 296 -15.81 -9.17 0.18
C SER A 296 -15.03 -9.04 1.49
N ALA A 297 -14.61 -10.19 2.06
CA ALA A 297 -13.80 -10.22 3.27
C ALA A 297 -12.35 -9.88 2.97
N PRO A 298 -11.65 -9.13 3.86
CA PRO A 298 -10.27 -8.72 3.64
C PRO A 298 -9.32 -9.90 3.41
N HIS A 299 -8.32 -9.70 2.54
CA HIS A 299 -7.26 -10.66 2.22
C HIS A 299 -7.73 -11.98 1.59
N THR A 300 -8.99 -12.11 1.20
CA THR A 300 -9.46 -13.30 0.48
C THR A 300 -8.95 -13.31 -0.97
N GLY A 301 -8.74 -12.14 -1.56
CA GLY A 301 -8.45 -12.01 -2.99
C GLY A 301 -9.64 -12.32 -3.89
N ALA A 302 -10.84 -12.44 -3.34
CA ALA A 302 -12.07 -12.60 -4.09
C ALA A 302 -12.39 -11.34 -4.92
N PRO A 303 -13.14 -11.44 -6.03
CA PRO A 303 -13.39 -10.29 -6.91
C PRO A 303 -13.95 -9.06 -6.19
N LEU A 304 -14.92 -9.27 -5.30
CA LEU A 304 -15.57 -8.16 -4.58
C LEU A 304 -14.73 -7.62 -3.41
N ASP A 305 -13.83 -8.43 -2.82
CA ASP A 305 -12.81 -7.95 -1.89
C ASP A 305 -11.85 -7.01 -2.62
N VAL A 306 -11.27 -7.47 -3.72
CA VAL A 306 -10.27 -6.72 -4.51
C VAL A 306 -10.84 -5.39 -4.99
N LEU A 307 -12.07 -5.37 -5.52
CA LEU A 307 -12.73 -4.13 -5.95
C LEU A 307 -13.06 -3.21 -4.78
N HIS A 308 -13.52 -3.77 -3.65
CA HIS A 308 -13.82 -3.00 -2.45
C HIS A 308 -12.58 -2.31 -1.89
N VAL A 309 -11.48 -3.03 -1.70
CA VAL A 309 -10.25 -2.42 -1.12
C VAL A 309 -9.54 -1.49 -2.10
N ALA A 310 -9.61 -1.74 -3.43
CA ALA A 310 -9.17 -0.80 -4.46
C ALA A 310 -9.97 0.51 -4.38
N GLY A 311 -11.28 0.40 -4.29
CA GLY A 311 -12.18 1.54 -4.11
C GLY A 311 -11.88 2.33 -2.84
N CYS A 312 -11.71 1.65 -1.69
CA CYS A 312 -11.31 2.28 -0.43
C CYS A 312 -9.99 3.04 -0.57
N ALA A 313 -8.98 2.44 -1.20
CA ALA A 313 -7.68 3.06 -1.39
C ALA A 313 -7.78 4.36 -2.23
N LEU A 314 -8.54 4.34 -3.32
CA LEU A 314 -8.79 5.52 -4.16
C LEU A 314 -9.61 6.59 -3.43
N ALA A 315 -10.64 6.19 -2.69
CA ALA A 315 -11.47 7.10 -1.89
C ALA A 315 -10.63 7.84 -0.83
N VAL A 316 -9.85 7.09 -0.06
CA VAL A 316 -8.97 7.66 0.97
C VAL A 316 -7.90 8.56 0.36
N LEU A 317 -7.25 8.14 -0.73
CA LEU A 317 -6.24 8.96 -1.41
C LEU A 317 -6.83 10.28 -1.91
N GLY A 318 -8.01 10.25 -2.55
CA GLY A 318 -8.70 11.45 -3.02
C GLY A 318 -9.10 12.38 -1.87
N ALA A 319 -9.70 11.82 -0.82
CA ALA A 319 -10.13 12.58 0.35
C ALA A 319 -8.95 13.22 1.10
N VAL A 320 -7.89 12.47 1.38
CA VAL A 320 -6.67 12.98 2.05
C VAL A 320 -6.00 14.07 1.22
N GLN A 321 -5.94 13.91 -0.11
CA GLN A 321 -5.42 14.94 -1.00
C GLN A 321 -6.25 16.23 -0.93
N LEU A 322 -7.57 16.14 -0.94
CA LEU A 322 -8.46 17.31 -0.80
C LEU A 322 -8.29 18.00 0.55
N VAL A 323 -8.18 17.23 1.64
CA VAL A 323 -7.90 17.78 2.97
C VAL A 323 -6.56 18.53 3.00
N CYS A 324 -5.49 17.96 2.44
CA CYS A 324 -4.20 18.64 2.36
C CYS A 324 -4.27 19.93 1.54
N LEU A 325 -5.01 19.93 0.42
CA LEU A 325 -5.21 21.12 -0.40
C LEU A 325 -6.02 22.20 0.34
N ALA A 326 -7.07 21.80 1.09
CA ALA A 326 -7.86 22.71 1.89
C ALA A 326 -7.05 23.34 3.04
N PHE A 327 -6.24 22.55 3.75
CA PHE A 327 -5.35 23.06 4.80
C PHE A 327 -4.34 24.07 4.25
N SER A 328 -3.72 23.77 3.10
CA SER A 328 -2.79 24.69 2.45
C SER A 328 -3.50 25.98 1.95
N ALA A 329 -4.72 25.86 1.41
CA ALA A 329 -5.47 26.99 0.90
C ALA A 329 -6.03 27.90 2.01
N LEU A 330 -6.51 27.33 3.13
CA LEU A 330 -7.15 28.08 4.22
C LEU A 330 -6.14 28.63 5.23
N LEU A 331 -5.07 27.91 5.52
CA LEU A 331 -4.12 28.19 6.61
C LEU A 331 -2.69 28.44 6.09
N GLY A 332 -2.46 28.37 4.78
CA GLY A 332 -1.13 28.57 4.19
C GLY A 332 -0.07 27.63 4.78
N SER A 333 1.08 28.17 5.12
CA SER A 333 2.20 27.42 5.72
C SER A 333 1.87 26.78 7.06
N VAL A 334 0.99 27.38 7.87
CA VAL A 334 0.53 26.80 9.14
C VAL A 334 -0.23 25.50 8.88
N GLY A 335 -1.13 25.48 7.89
CA GLY A 335 -1.85 24.27 7.50
C GLY A 335 -0.91 23.14 7.05
N GLU A 336 0.14 23.48 6.31
CA GLU A 336 1.18 22.50 5.92
C GLU A 336 1.93 21.96 7.14
N MET A 337 2.29 22.84 8.10
CA MET A 337 3.00 22.45 9.34
C MET A 337 2.18 21.54 10.23
N LEU A 338 0.87 21.76 10.35
CA LEU A 338 -0.05 20.87 11.09
C LEU A 338 -0.07 19.45 10.53
N LEU A 339 0.17 19.29 9.23
CA LEU A 339 0.23 17.99 8.57
C LEU A 339 1.63 17.33 8.60
N TRP A 340 2.67 18.01 9.12
CA TRP A 340 4.04 17.50 9.15
C TRP A 340 4.19 16.15 9.87
N PRO A 341 3.58 15.88 11.02
CA PRO A 341 3.70 14.58 11.66
C PRO A 341 3.28 13.45 10.70
N LEU A 342 2.12 13.59 10.08
CA LEU A 342 1.55 12.59 9.19
C LEU A 342 2.30 12.50 7.84
N THR A 343 2.59 13.63 7.20
CA THR A 343 3.33 13.66 5.93
C THR A 343 4.79 13.25 6.09
N GLY A 344 5.38 13.51 7.25
CA GLY A 344 6.73 13.07 7.62
C GLY A 344 6.78 11.56 7.84
N ALA A 345 5.85 11.01 8.60
CA ALA A 345 5.71 9.55 8.76
C ALA A 345 5.50 8.87 7.40
N GLY A 346 4.65 9.44 6.55
CA GLY A 346 4.44 8.95 5.19
C GLY A 346 5.65 9.07 4.26
N ALA A 347 6.55 10.01 4.51
CA ALA A 347 7.81 10.15 3.76
C ALA A 347 8.91 9.17 4.22
N ALA A 348 8.76 8.57 5.41
CA ALA A 348 9.68 7.64 6.05
C ALA A 348 9.05 6.26 6.31
N THR A 349 8.07 5.86 5.50
CA THR A 349 7.26 4.65 5.73
C THR A 349 8.05 3.36 5.75
N LEU A 350 9.08 3.18 4.90
CA LEU A 350 9.91 1.97 4.91
C LEU A 350 10.67 1.83 6.23
N THR A 351 11.28 2.93 6.69
CA THR A 351 11.97 2.97 7.98
C THR A 351 11.02 2.70 9.14
N LEU A 352 9.88 3.39 9.19
CA LEU A 352 8.94 3.28 10.30
C LEU A 352 8.19 1.93 10.30
N TYR A 353 7.88 1.39 9.11
CA TYR A 353 7.34 0.04 8.98
C TYR A 353 8.33 -1.02 9.48
N SER A 354 9.60 -0.93 9.10
CA SER A 354 10.62 -1.87 9.58
C SER A 354 10.86 -1.71 11.08
N ALA A 355 10.91 -0.48 11.57
CA ALA A 355 11.15 -0.19 12.98
C ALA A 355 10.01 -0.68 13.89
N HIS A 356 8.73 -0.56 13.47
CA HIS A 356 7.64 -1.05 14.31
C HIS A 356 7.62 -2.58 14.40
N LEU A 357 7.94 -3.31 13.31
CA LEU A 357 8.06 -4.76 13.35
C LEU A 357 9.22 -5.20 14.23
N ALA A 358 10.41 -4.59 14.05
CA ALA A 358 11.55 -4.86 14.91
C ALA A 358 11.26 -4.52 16.40
N GLY A 359 10.49 -3.46 16.64
CA GLY A 359 10.08 -3.10 17.98
C GLY A 359 9.10 -4.11 18.60
N LEU A 360 8.17 -4.65 17.80
CA LEU A 360 7.24 -5.69 18.28
C LEU A 360 7.98 -6.97 18.70
N ASP A 361 9.04 -7.34 17.98
CA ASP A 361 9.89 -8.47 18.29
C ASP A 361 10.79 -8.19 19.51
N LEU A 362 11.65 -7.15 19.42
CA LEU A 362 12.65 -6.81 20.43
C LEU A 362 12.06 -6.46 21.82
N PHE A 363 10.87 -5.89 21.84
CA PHE A 363 10.20 -5.47 23.08
C PHE A 363 9.00 -6.35 23.43
N SER A 364 8.92 -7.57 22.89
CA SER A 364 7.82 -8.50 23.12
C SER A 364 7.57 -8.74 24.60
N ASP A 365 8.59 -9.06 25.37
CA ASP A 365 8.51 -9.34 26.81
C ASP A 365 8.10 -8.11 27.64
N VAL A 366 8.64 -6.93 27.30
CA VAL A 366 8.34 -5.66 28.01
C VAL A 366 6.92 -5.17 27.66
N SER A 367 6.47 -5.40 26.42
CA SER A 367 5.17 -4.96 25.93
C SER A 367 4.03 -5.93 26.27
N ALA A 368 4.35 -7.19 26.59
CA ALA A 368 3.35 -8.22 26.89
C ALA A 368 2.32 -7.84 27.96
N PRO A 369 2.69 -7.20 29.08
CA PRO A 369 1.74 -6.79 30.11
C PRO A 369 0.93 -5.54 29.75
N LEU A 370 1.26 -4.82 28.66
CA LEU A 370 0.57 -3.60 28.31
C LEU A 370 -0.78 -3.89 27.61
N PRO A 371 -1.83 -3.11 27.93
CA PRO A 371 -3.06 -3.15 27.15
C PRO A 371 -2.77 -2.85 25.67
N ARG A 372 -3.35 -3.62 24.76
CA ARG A 372 -3.11 -3.47 23.31
C ARG A 372 -3.41 -2.06 22.79
N ALA A 373 -4.43 -1.39 23.35
CA ALA A 373 -4.75 0.00 23.02
C ALA A 373 -3.61 0.97 23.41
N SER A 374 -3.03 0.81 24.61
CA SER A 374 -1.89 1.61 25.04
C SER A 374 -0.66 1.38 24.17
N LEU A 375 -0.38 0.12 23.84
CA LEU A 375 0.70 -0.24 22.94
C LEU A 375 0.51 0.39 21.54
N PHE A 376 -0.70 0.32 20.97
CA PHE A 376 -1.01 0.99 19.70
C PHE A 376 -0.77 2.50 19.78
N ILE A 377 -1.21 3.17 20.85
CA ILE A 377 -1.00 4.62 21.03
C ILE A 377 0.49 4.95 21.08
N ILE A 378 1.29 4.18 21.81
CA ILE A 378 2.74 4.37 21.90
C ILE A 378 3.39 4.31 20.52
N TYR A 379 3.09 3.26 19.73
CA TYR A 379 3.66 3.10 18.38
C TYR A 379 3.15 4.16 17.41
N ALA A 380 1.87 4.53 17.46
CA ALA A 380 1.30 5.57 16.61
C ALA A 380 1.93 6.94 16.90
N VAL A 381 2.06 7.30 18.16
CA VAL A 381 2.71 8.55 18.60
C VAL A 381 4.20 8.54 18.22
N ALA A 382 4.91 7.44 18.46
CA ALA A 382 6.32 7.30 18.06
C ALA A 382 6.51 7.48 16.53
N CYS A 383 5.64 6.89 15.71
CA CYS A 383 5.68 7.08 14.26
C CYS A 383 5.43 8.53 13.84
N LEU A 384 4.46 9.21 14.46
CA LEU A 384 4.13 10.60 14.16
C LEU A 384 5.25 11.56 14.62
N LEU A 385 5.82 11.35 15.81
CA LEU A 385 6.94 12.15 16.31
C LEU A 385 8.19 11.94 15.45
N ALA A 386 8.54 10.70 15.11
CA ALA A 386 9.66 10.42 14.20
C ALA A 386 9.44 11.07 12.83
N GLY A 387 8.21 11.01 12.30
CA GLY A 387 7.82 11.71 11.08
C GLY A 387 8.01 13.21 11.17
N LEU A 388 7.56 13.83 12.27
CA LEU A 388 7.77 15.25 12.53
C LEU A 388 9.25 15.62 12.57
N VAL A 389 10.08 14.84 13.27
CA VAL A 389 11.54 15.05 13.35
C VAL A 389 12.19 14.95 11.99
N PHE A 390 11.91 13.90 11.20
CA PHE A 390 12.45 13.77 9.83
C PHE A 390 12.04 14.96 8.95
N LYS A 391 10.81 15.41 9.08
CA LYS A 391 10.31 16.56 8.30
C LYS A 391 10.99 17.86 8.72
N PHE A 392 11.09 18.11 10.03
CA PHE A 392 11.77 19.29 10.60
C PHE A 392 13.24 19.35 10.20
N LEU A 393 13.97 18.23 10.28
CA LEU A 393 15.37 18.15 9.88
C LEU A 393 15.58 18.15 8.34
N GLY A 394 14.52 18.11 7.54
CA GLY A 394 14.63 17.98 6.08
C GLY A 394 15.30 16.67 5.63
N ARG A 395 15.31 15.65 6.48
CA ARG A 395 15.98 14.36 6.24
C ARG A 395 14.99 13.28 5.80
N ARG A 396 15.49 12.28 5.12
CA ARG A 396 14.76 11.05 4.81
C ARG A 396 14.95 10.07 5.95
N GLY A 397 14.02 9.13 6.10
CA GLY A 397 14.25 7.97 6.95
C GLY A 397 15.52 7.20 6.50
N PRO A 398 16.22 6.53 7.42
CA PRO A 398 17.47 5.82 7.11
C PRO A 398 17.35 4.82 5.96
N LEU A 399 16.31 3.98 5.94
CA LEU A 399 16.11 2.99 4.88
C LEU A 399 15.73 3.65 3.54
N GLU A 400 14.92 4.71 3.56
CA GLU A 400 14.64 5.50 2.36
C GLU A 400 15.91 6.17 1.81
N ALA A 401 16.79 6.65 2.68
CA ALA A 401 18.06 7.23 2.28
C ALA A 401 18.98 6.19 1.64
N LEU A 402 19.09 5.01 2.25
CA LEU A 402 19.85 3.87 1.72
C LEU A 402 19.32 3.47 0.33
N VAL A 403 18.04 3.14 0.22
CA VAL A 403 17.41 2.73 -1.03
C VAL A 403 17.54 3.83 -2.10
N HIS A 404 17.41 5.09 -1.71
CA HIS A 404 17.57 6.20 -2.65
C HIS A 404 19.02 6.36 -3.14
N SER A 405 20.00 6.32 -2.24
CA SER A 405 21.42 6.49 -2.60
C SER A 405 21.87 5.38 -3.54
N VAL A 406 21.67 4.11 -3.15
CA VAL A 406 22.07 2.94 -3.95
C VAL A 406 21.37 2.93 -5.30
N SER A 407 20.04 3.13 -5.33
CA SER A 407 19.27 3.13 -6.59
C SER A 407 19.63 4.29 -7.51
N ARG A 408 20.11 5.43 -6.98
CA ARG A 408 20.55 6.58 -7.77
C ARG A 408 21.95 6.36 -8.36
N THR A 409 22.87 5.79 -7.58
CA THR A 409 24.23 5.49 -8.04
C THR A 409 24.20 4.45 -9.14
N LEU A 410 23.57 3.29 -8.91
CA LEU A 410 23.49 2.22 -9.90
C LEU A 410 22.56 2.53 -11.08
N GLY A 411 21.55 3.36 -10.88
CA GLY A 411 20.68 3.84 -11.98
C GLY A 411 21.33 4.84 -12.93
N ARG A 412 22.46 5.47 -12.54
CA ARG A 412 23.23 6.43 -13.36
C ARG A 412 24.44 5.82 -14.06
N ALA A 413 24.92 4.68 -13.58
CA ALA A 413 26.17 4.06 -14.00
C ALA A 413 26.11 3.36 -15.37
N ALA A 414 25.46 3.98 -16.36
CA ALA A 414 25.59 3.60 -17.78
C ALA A 414 25.05 4.69 -18.70
#